data_c8ae93db52b1f4f599040f6c36a5ea38
#
_entry.id   c8ae93db52b1f4f599040f6c36a5ea38
#
_cell.length_a   1.000
_cell.length_b   1.000
_cell.length_c   1.000
_cell.angle_alpha   90.00
_cell.angle_beta   90.00
_cell.angle_gamma   90.00
#
_symmetry.space_group_name_H-M   'P 1'
#
loop_
_entity.id
_entity.type
_entity.pdbx_description
1 polymer ?
#
loop_
_entity_poly.entity_id
_entity_poly.type
_entity_poly.pdbx_seq_one_letter_code
_entity_poly.pdbx_strand_id
1 'polypeptide(L)'
;MKMQKILLPITAAIVALIFFSVFVVKEVNQAIVLQFGDPKKIILEPGLNFKIPFIQNVVFLDSRILNLDTPPIEVIASDQKRLIVDAFARFQITDPLKFYISVGNERVARSRLATIINSRLRNVLGQQELQ
;
A
#
# COMPACT_ATOMS: atom_id res chain seq x y z
N MET A 1 22.13 -2.00 -48.55
CA MET A 1 20.82 -1.33 -48.43
C MET A 1 19.76 -2.11 -47.62
N LYS A 2 19.76 -3.44 -47.59
CA LYS A 2 18.79 -4.25 -46.81
C LYS A 2 19.09 -4.24 -45.29
N MET A 3 20.35 -4.20 -44.87
CA MET A 3 20.75 -4.18 -43.46
C MET A 3 20.33 -2.90 -42.71
N GLN A 4 20.38 -1.74 -43.38
CA GLN A 4 19.93 -0.48 -42.78
C GLN A 4 18.41 -0.45 -42.47
N LYS A 5 17.60 -1.13 -43.31
CA LYS A 5 16.13 -1.20 -43.10
C LYS A 5 15.73 -2.09 -41.93
N ILE A 6 16.60 -3.02 -41.49
CA ILE A 6 16.38 -3.90 -40.34
C ILE A 6 16.99 -3.28 -39.09
N LEU A 7 18.08 -2.54 -39.21
CA LEU A 7 18.75 -1.89 -38.08
C LEU A 7 17.87 -0.81 -37.42
N LEU A 8 17.15 -0.06 -38.21
CA LEU A 8 16.29 1.05 -37.74
C LEU A 8 15.12 0.59 -36.83
N PRO A 9 14.35 -0.45 -37.14
CA PRO A 9 13.34 -0.96 -36.21
C PRO A 9 13.94 -1.63 -34.97
N ILE A 10 15.10 -2.25 -35.07
CA ILE A 10 15.77 -2.89 -33.92
C ILE A 10 16.25 -1.79 -32.94
N THR A 11 16.89 -0.74 -33.42
CA THR A 11 17.29 0.39 -32.55
C THR A 11 16.10 1.08 -31.92
N ALA A 12 15.01 1.27 -32.66
CA ALA A 12 13.77 1.82 -32.11
C ALA A 12 13.16 0.90 -31.00
N ALA A 13 13.17 -0.40 -31.19
CA ALA A 13 12.71 -1.35 -30.20
C ALA A 13 13.58 -1.34 -28.92
N ILE A 14 14.90 -1.26 -29.06
CA ILE A 14 15.81 -1.17 -27.89
C ILE A 14 15.59 0.12 -27.12
N VAL A 15 15.46 1.25 -27.79
CA VAL A 15 15.18 2.56 -27.17
C VAL A 15 13.83 2.51 -26.44
N ALA A 16 12.80 1.93 -27.05
CA ALA A 16 11.49 1.76 -26.40
C ALA A 16 11.58 0.89 -25.15
N LEU A 17 12.30 -0.23 -25.20
CA LEU A 17 12.53 -1.10 -24.04
C LEU A 17 13.23 -0.37 -22.89
N ILE A 18 14.23 0.43 -23.17
CA ILE A 18 14.93 1.24 -22.16
C ILE A 18 13.95 2.25 -21.54
N PHE A 19 13.12 2.88 -22.35
CA PHE A 19 12.14 3.87 -21.86
C PHE A 19 11.09 3.25 -20.94
N PHE A 20 10.62 2.05 -21.25
CA PHE A 20 9.68 1.28 -20.40
C PHE A 20 10.32 0.63 -19.19
N SER A 21 11.64 0.56 -19.15
CA SER A 21 12.41 -0.02 -18.04
C SER A 21 12.57 0.95 -16.86
N VAL A 22 12.52 2.26 -17.12
CA VAL A 22 12.78 3.29 -16.12
C VAL A 22 11.51 3.67 -15.37
N PHE A 23 11.59 3.81 -14.05
CA PHE A 23 10.53 4.38 -13.23
C PHE A 23 11.09 5.22 -12.08
N VAL A 24 10.29 6.14 -11.57
CA VAL A 24 10.69 7.07 -10.51
C VAL A 24 9.89 6.76 -9.25
N VAL A 25 10.59 6.61 -8.13
CA VAL A 25 10.00 6.51 -6.79
C VAL A 25 10.04 7.90 -6.16
N LYS A 26 8.88 8.42 -5.79
CA LYS A 26 8.74 9.71 -5.12
C LYS A 26 9.11 9.60 -3.64
N GLU A 27 9.51 10.71 -3.01
CA GLU A 27 9.87 10.77 -1.58
C GLU A 27 8.78 10.28 -0.62
N VAL A 28 7.53 10.40 -1.02
CA VAL A 28 6.38 9.97 -0.22
C VAL A 28 6.00 8.50 -0.43
N ASN A 29 6.68 7.81 -1.35
CA ASN A 29 6.35 6.44 -1.73
C ASN A 29 7.52 5.50 -1.46
N GLN A 30 7.17 4.27 -1.14
CA GLN A 30 8.05 3.10 -1.19
C GLN A 30 7.59 2.23 -2.36
N ALA A 31 8.50 1.50 -2.96
CA ALA A 31 8.16 0.63 -4.09
C ALA A 31 8.60 -0.80 -3.86
N ILE A 32 7.77 -1.74 -4.27
CA ILE A 32 8.10 -3.16 -4.33
C ILE A 32 8.09 -3.58 -5.78
N VAL A 33 9.19 -4.12 -6.25
CA VAL A 33 9.29 -4.70 -7.59
C VAL A 33 8.91 -6.17 -7.49
N LEU A 34 7.80 -6.52 -8.13
CA LEU A 34 7.28 -7.87 -8.21
C LEU A 34 7.69 -8.51 -9.53
N GLN A 35 8.09 -9.75 -9.48
CA GLN A 35 8.32 -10.59 -10.66
C GLN A 35 7.38 -11.78 -10.61
N PHE A 36 6.44 -11.85 -11.55
CA PHE A 36 5.37 -12.86 -11.55
C PHE A 36 4.57 -12.94 -10.23
N GLY A 37 4.41 -11.82 -9.55
CA GLY A 37 3.72 -11.73 -8.26
C GLY A 37 4.63 -11.94 -7.03
N ASP A 38 5.88 -12.36 -7.22
CA ASP A 38 6.84 -12.58 -6.15
C ASP A 38 7.70 -11.31 -5.91
N PRO A 39 7.81 -10.81 -4.67
CA PRO A 39 8.60 -9.62 -4.36
C PRO A 39 10.10 -9.91 -4.49
N LYS A 40 10.75 -9.22 -5.44
CA LYS A 40 12.19 -9.39 -5.71
C LYS A 40 13.04 -8.27 -5.16
N LYS A 41 12.54 -7.05 -5.19
CA LYS A 41 13.30 -5.86 -4.76
C LYS A 41 12.38 -4.89 -4.03
N ILE A 42 12.89 -4.35 -2.93
CA ILE A 42 12.25 -3.29 -2.16
C ILE A 42 13.06 -2.02 -2.34
N ILE A 43 12.38 -0.93 -2.63
CA ILE A 43 12.98 0.38 -2.84
C ILE A 43 12.37 1.33 -1.82
N LEU A 44 13.18 1.72 -0.84
CA LEU A 44 12.79 2.63 0.24
C LEU A 44 13.20 4.07 -0.05
N GLU A 45 14.24 4.24 -0.88
CA GLU A 45 14.79 5.54 -1.21
C GLU A 45 14.14 6.10 -2.47
N PRO A 46 13.83 7.39 -2.48
CA PRO A 46 13.33 8.06 -3.68
C PRO A 46 14.42 8.14 -4.75
N GLY A 47 14.01 8.13 -5.99
CA GLY A 47 14.91 8.26 -7.11
C GLY A 47 14.54 7.44 -8.33
N LEU A 48 15.46 7.40 -9.25
CA LEU A 48 15.34 6.73 -10.53
C LEU A 48 15.74 5.26 -10.38
N ASN A 49 14.84 4.38 -10.76
CA ASN A 49 15.04 2.93 -10.66
C ASN A 49 14.72 2.24 -11.97
N PHE A 50 15.22 1.02 -12.13
CA PHE A 50 15.03 0.21 -13.31
C PHE A 50 14.26 -1.06 -12.99
N LYS A 51 13.38 -1.46 -13.90
CA LYS A 51 12.67 -2.73 -13.87
C LYS A 51 12.78 -3.42 -15.23
N ILE A 52 12.57 -4.72 -15.26
CA ILE A 52 12.47 -5.47 -16.52
C ILE A 52 11.03 -5.28 -17.03
N PRO A 53 10.82 -4.61 -18.19
CA PRO A 53 9.47 -4.43 -18.74
C PRO A 53 8.84 -5.80 -19.05
N PHE A 54 7.51 -5.87 -18.99
CA PHE A 54 6.68 -7.07 -19.21
C PHE A 54 6.80 -8.20 -18.17
N ILE A 55 7.93 -8.33 -17.46
CA ILE A 55 8.17 -9.39 -16.47
C ILE A 55 7.96 -8.87 -15.05
N GLN A 56 8.39 -7.62 -14.79
CA GLN A 56 8.33 -7.00 -13.49
C GLN A 56 7.27 -5.92 -13.41
N ASN A 57 6.50 -5.97 -12.33
CA ASN A 57 5.54 -4.94 -11.95
C ASN A 57 6.02 -4.20 -10.71
N VAL A 58 5.69 -2.91 -10.61
CA VAL A 58 6.02 -2.10 -9.44
C VAL A 58 4.75 -1.73 -8.69
N VAL A 59 4.73 -2.03 -7.40
CA VAL A 59 3.66 -1.62 -6.48
C VAL A 59 4.20 -0.50 -5.61
N PHE A 60 3.50 0.64 -5.64
CA PHE A 60 3.82 1.78 -4.80
C PHE A 60 2.99 1.75 -3.54
N LEU A 61 3.63 1.98 -2.39
CA LEU A 61 3.01 2.10 -1.08
C LEU A 61 3.35 3.47 -0.52
N ASP A 62 2.40 4.11 0.14
CA ASP A 62 2.63 5.40 0.79
C ASP A 62 3.49 5.22 2.05
N SER A 63 4.57 5.98 2.17
CA SER A 63 5.49 5.94 3.32
C SER A 63 5.09 6.91 4.44
N ARG A 64 4.10 7.76 4.19
CA ARG A 64 3.62 8.75 5.16
C ARG A 64 2.74 8.11 6.22
N ILE A 65 2.48 8.87 7.26
CA ILE A 65 1.45 8.54 8.24
C ILE A 65 0.09 8.72 7.60
N LEU A 66 -0.67 7.64 7.52
CA LEU A 66 -2.00 7.60 6.93
C LEU A 66 -3.07 7.69 8.01
N ASN A 67 -4.09 8.49 7.76
CA ASN A 67 -5.26 8.57 8.62
C ASN A 67 -6.24 7.45 8.30
N LEU A 68 -6.83 6.90 9.35
CA LEU A 68 -7.92 5.94 9.27
C LEU A 68 -9.08 6.47 10.10
N ASP A 69 -10.10 6.97 9.42
CA ASP A 69 -11.35 7.36 10.03
C ASP A 69 -12.30 6.15 9.99
N THR A 70 -12.85 5.80 11.14
CA THR A 70 -13.87 4.75 11.21
C THR A 70 -15.25 5.40 11.31
N PRO A 71 -16.29 4.84 10.67
CA PRO A 71 -17.62 5.35 10.84
C PRO A 71 -18.04 5.25 12.31
N PRO A 72 -18.82 6.23 12.82
CA PRO A 72 -19.32 6.19 14.20
C PRO A 72 -20.05 4.89 14.48
N ILE A 73 -19.77 4.29 15.61
CA ILE A 73 -20.43 3.06 16.05
C ILE A 73 -21.28 3.32 17.29
N GLU A 74 -22.44 2.71 17.35
CA GLU A 74 -23.29 2.70 18.54
C GLU A 74 -22.86 1.54 19.45
N VAL A 75 -22.53 1.86 20.69
CA VAL A 75 -22.14 0.89 21.72
C VAL A 75 -23.05 1.06 22.92
N ILE A 76 -23.49 -0.05 23.48
CA ILE A 76 -24.25 -0.07 24.73
C ILE A 76 -23.26 -0.30 25.86
N ALA A 77 -23.15 0.64 26.78
CA ALA A 77 -22.35 0.52 27.99
C ALA A 77 -22.98 -0.45 28.98
N SER A 78 -22.22 -0.88 30.01
CA SER A 78 -22.70 -1.82 31.02
C SER A 78 -23.89 -1.29 31.84
N ASP A 79 -24.06 0.04 31.91
CA ASP A 79 -25.20 0.73 32.55
C ASP A 79 -26.40 0.92 31.61
N GLN A 80 -26.45 0.20 30.46
CA GLN A 80 -27.52 0.23 29.45
C GLN A 80 -27.67 1.58 28.71
N LYS A 81 -26.73 2.51 28.85
CA LYS A 81 -26.71 3.74 28.06
C LYS A 81 -26.12 3.51 26.67
N ARG A 82 -26.74 4.15 25.69
CA ARG A 82 -26.26 4.13 24.31
C ARG A 82 -25.26 5.25 24.09
N LEU A 83 -24.09 4.86 23.57
CA LEU A 83 -23.03 5.79 23.20
C LEU A 83 -22.80 5.73 21.70
N ILE A 84 -22.67 6.90 21.09
CA ILE A 84 -22.16 7.02 19.73
C ILE A 84 -20.69 7.34 19.86
N VAL A 85 -19.84 6.43 19.41
CA VAL A 85 -18.39 6.56 19.51
C VAL A 85 -17.82 6.75 18.13
N ASP A 86 -17.09 7.85 17.99
CA ASP A 86 -16.28 8.14 16.81
C ASP A 86 -14.81 7.90 17.12
N ALA A 87 -14.13 7.17 16.26
CA ALA A 87 -12.74 6.82 16.45
C ALA A 87 -11.92 7.07 15.19
N PHE A 88 -10.77 7.66 15.39
CA PHE A 88 -9.76 7.79 14.34
C PHE A 88 -8.45 7.16 14.78
N ALA A 89 -7.72 6.64 13.82
CA ALA A 89 -6.40 6.09 14.04
C ALA A 89 -5.41 6.60 12.99
N ARG A 90 -4.13 6.50 13.30
CA ARG A 90 -3.06 6.77 12.35
C ARG A 90 -2.16 5.55 12.27
N PHE A 91 -1.76 5.21 11.06
CA PHE A 91 -0.82 4.11 10.84
C PHE A 91 0.20 4.48 9.77
N GLN A 92 1.33 3.82 9.79
CA GLN A 92 2.40 3.98 8.81
C GLN A 92 2.92 2.61 8.38
N ILE A 93 3.23 2.49 7.09
CA ILE A 93 3.84 1.30 6.53
C ILE A 93 5.35 1.42 6.69
N THR A 94 5.92 0.76 7.70
CA THR A 94 7.36 0.79 7.98
C THR A 94 8.12 -0.32 7.25
N ASP A 95 7.48 -1.46 7.03
CA ASP A 95 8.05 -2.59 6.30
C ASP A 95 7.13 -2.95 5.12
N PRO A 96 7.43 -2.47 3.92
CA PRO A 96 6.59 -2.70 2.75
C PRO A 96 6.48 -4.17 2.37
N LEU A 97 7.54 -4.98 2.60
CA LEU A 97 7.52 -6.40 2.28
C LEU A 97 6.54 -7.16 3.15
N LYS A 98 6.65 -7.01 4.47
CA LYS A 98 5.73 -7.65 5.42
C LYS A 98 4.30 -7.18 5.20
N PHE A 99 4.12 -5.89 4.92
CA PHE A 99 2.81 -5.33 4.61
C PHE A 99 2.21 -5.99 3.36
N TYR A 100 2.97 -6.08 2.28
CA TYR A 100 2.49 -6.68 1.04
C TYR A 100 2.12 -8.16 1.20
N ILE A 101 2.97 -8.94 1.89
CA ILE A 101 2.72 -10.37 2.13
C ILE A 101 1.50 -10.59 3.03
N SER A 102 1.33 -9.75 4.07
CA SER A 102 0.28 -9.93 5.08
C SER A 102 -1.07 -9.40 4.65
N VAL A 103 -1.09 -8.29 3.93
CA VAL A 103 -2.30 -7.51 3.65
C VAL A 103 -2.52 -7.28 2.16
N GLY A 104 -1.47 -7.16 1.38
CA GLY A 104 -1.48 -6.96 -0.06
C GLY A 104 -1.61 -5.51 -0.51
N ASN A 105 -2.56 -4.76 0.03
CA ASN A 105 -2.76 -3.36 -0.35
C ASN A 105 -3.36 -2.51 0.80
N GLU A 106 -3.28 -1.18 0.65
CA GLU A 106 -3.77 -0.23 1.65
C GLU A 106 -5.28 -0.31 1.90
N ARG A 107 -6.09 -0.62 0.90
CA ARG A 107 -7.54 -0.74 1.05
C ARG A 107 -7.90 -1.87 2.01
N VAL A 108 -7.27 -3.03 1.86
CA VAL A 108 -7.45 -4.18 2.75
C VAL A 108 -6.92 -3.87 4.15
N ALA A 109 -5.78 -3.16 4.24
CA ALA A 109 -5.25 -2.71 5.52
C ALA A 109 -6.24 -1.85 6.28
N ARG A 110 -6.79 -0.82 5.64
CA ARG A 110 -7.80 0.08 6.23
C ARG A 110 -9.03 -0.69 6.72
N SER A 111 -9.56 -1.61 5.91
CA SER A 111 -10.72 -2.42 6.28
C SER A 111 -10.44 -3.32 7.49
N ARG A 112 -9.30 -4.01 7.52
CA ARG A 112 -8.91 -4.87 8.65
C ARG A 112 -8.67 -4.07 9.92
N LEU A 113 -7.95 -2.94 9.82
CA LEU A 113 -7.71 -2.06 10.97
C LEU A 113 -9.01 -1.49 11.52
N ALA A 114 -9.92 -1.01 10.68
CA ALA A 114 -11.23 -0.54 11.12
C ALA A 114 -12.02 -1.62 11.87
N THR A 115 -12.03 -2.84 11.37
CA THR A 115 -12.68 -3.97 12.04
C THR A 115 -12.07 -4.26 13.41
N ILE A 116 -10.73 -4.26 13.50
CA ILE A 116 -10.02 -4.50 14.76
C ILE A 116 -10.31 -3.39 15.78
N ILE A 117 -10.25 -2.13 15.35
CA ILE A 117 -10.52 -0.97 16.20
C ILE A 117 -11.96 -1.03 16.73
N ASN A 118 -12.93 -1.25 15.85
CA ASN A 118 -14.33 -1.33 16.25
C ASN A 118 -14.61 -2.48 17.23
N SER A 119 -13.98 -3.64 17.01
CA SER A 119 -14.12 -4.78 17.92
C SER A 119 -13.51 -4.49 19.29
N ARG A 120 -12.33 -3.87 19.32
CA ARG A 120 -11.67 -3.50 20.59
C ARG A 120 -12.43 -2.42 21.34
N LEU A 121 -12.88 -1.39 20.65
CA LEU A 121 -13.71 -0.33 21.25
C LEU A 121 -14.97 -0.92 21.88
N ARG A 122 -15.69 -1.77 21.18
CA ARG A 122 -16.91 -2.42 21.70
C ARG A 122 -16.62 -3.26 22.93
N ASN A 123 -15.51 -4.01 22.95
CA ASN A 123 -15.13 -4.82 24.11
C ASN A 123 -14.75 -3.97 25.32
N VAL A 124 -13.95 -2.93 25.11
CA VAL A 124 -13.51 -2.04 26.22
C VAL A 124 -14.67 -1.24 26.78
N LEU A 125 -15.44 -0.59 25.91
CA LEU A 125 -16.56 0.26 26.33
C LEU A 125 -17.74 -0.53 26.90
N GLY A 126 -17.98 -1.75 26.40
CA GLY A 126 -19.02 -2.61 26.94
C GLY A 126 -18.72 -3.16 28.36
N GLN A 127 -17.47 -3.10 28.80
CA GLN A 127 -17.03 -3.52 30.15
C GLN A 127 -16.93 -2.35 31.14
N GLN A 128 -16.99 -1.11 30.67
CA GLN A 128 -16.86 0.09 31.50
C GLN A 128 -18.23 0.59 31.93
N GLU A 129 -18.37 0.93 33.20
CA GLU A 129 -19.49 1.75 33.71
C GLU A 129 -19.17 3.21 33.49
N LEU A 130 -20.14 3.95 32.97
CA LEU A 130 -20.03 5.40 32.83
C LEU A 130 -20.31 6.06 34.19
N GLN A 131 -19.27 6.57 34.81
CA GLN A 131 -19.38 7.45 35.98
C GLN A 131 -19.78 8.87 35.56
#